data_416c4b24b040f840ea42811aeb0ddfe8
#
_entry.id   416c4b24b040f840ea42811aeb0ddfe8
#
_cell.length_a   1.000
_cell.length_b   1.000
_cell.length_c   1.000
_cell.angle_alpha   90.00
_cell.angle_beta   90.00
_cell.angle_gamma   90.00
#
_symmetry.space_group_name_H-M   'P 1'
#
loop_
_entity.id
_entity.type
_entity.pdbx_description
1 polymer ?
#
loop_
_entity_poly.entity_id
_entity_poly.type
_entity_poly.pdbx_seq_one_letter_code
_entity_poly.pdbx_strand_id
1 'polypeptide(L)'
;IIAGEKVGEDEWKVERLVEKPKLEDAPSNLAVFGRYLLSARVMELLAQAKPTTGGEIQLTDALDAVLKEEEMYALVIDPADGFDTGTPESWLETNNILYQRKKDASSK
;
A
#
# COMPACT_ATOMS: atom_id res chain seq x y z
N ILE A 1 2.89 -5.97 3.13
CA ILE A 1 1.78 -6.94 3.17
C ILE A 1 0.90 -6.64 4.37
N ILE A 2 -0.41 -6.76 4.21
CA ILE A 2 -1.38 -6.63 5.32
C ILE A 2 -1.88 -7.99 5.78
N ALA A 3 -2.20 -8.08 7.07
CA ALA A 3 -3.10 -9.09 7.62
C ALA A 3 -4.37 -8.41 8.11
N GLY A 4 -5.51 -9.06 8.00
CA GLY A 4 -6.78 -8.50 8.43
C GLY A 4 -7.96 -9.38 8.07
N GLU A 5 -9.14 -8.85 8.30
CA GLU A 5 -10.42 -9.51 8.06
C GLU A 5 -11.18 -8.81 6.92
N LYS A 6 -11.73 -9.57 6.01
CA LYS A 6 -12.60 -9.07 4.94
C LYS A 6 -13.94 -8.65 5.54
N VAL A 7 -14.27 -7.36 5.42
CA VAL A 7 -15.49 -6.78 5.98
C VAL A 7 -16.48 -6.29 4.93
N GLY A 8 -16.06 -6.20 3.68
CA GLY A 8 -16.88 -5.81 2.53
C GLY A 8 -16.41 -6.50 1.26
N GLU A 9 -16.98 -6.17 0.10
CA GLU A 9 -16.62 -6.77 -1.18
C GLU A 9 -15.13 -6.56 -1.48
N ASP A 10 -14.66 -5.31 -1.40
CA ASP A 10 -13.28 -4.89 -1.63
C ASP A 10 -12.64 -4.25 -0.40
N GLU A 11 -13.23 -4.43 0.78
CA GLU A 11 -12.82 -3.77 2.01
C GLU A 11 -12.35 -4.77 3.06
N TRP A 12 -11.20 -4.46 3.65
CA TRP A 12 -10.58 -5.26 4.70
C TRP A 12 -10.30 -4.37 5.92
N LYS A 13 -10.64 -4.86 7.11
CA LYS A 13 -10.17 -4.28 8.35
C LYS A 13 -8.75 -4.77 8.60
N VAL A 14 -7.80 -3.83 8.66
CA VAL A 14 -6.39 -4.15 8.83
C VAL A 14 -6.10 -4.44 10.31
N GLU A 15 -5.43 -5.53 10.58
CA GLU A 15 -5.01 -5.93 11.93
C GLU A 15 -3.50 -5.76 12.12
N ARG A 16 -2.72 -5.92 11.05
CA ARG A 16 -1.27 -5.86 11.07
C ARG A 16 -0.70 -5.50 9.70
N LEU A 17 0.44 -4.80 9.71
CA LEU A 17 1.26 -4.54 8.53
C LEU A 17 2.67 -5.11 8.71
N VAL A 18 3.20 -5.73 7.67
CA VAL A 18 4.56 -6.27 7.66
C VAL A 18 5.30 -5.78 6.43
N GLU A 19 6.43 -5.11 6.66
CA GLU A 19 7.29 -4.62 5.59
C GLU A 19 8.12 -5.76 4.99
N LYS A 20 7.97 -5.98 3.69
CA LYS A 20 8.75 -6.94 2.89
C LYS A 20 9.02 -8.29 3.60
N PRO A 21 7.98 -9.01 4.07
CA PRO A 21 8.18 -10.30 4.68
C PRO A 21 8.74 -11.31 3.67
N LYS A 22 9.40 -12.35 4.14
CA LYS A 22 9.66 -13.50 3.30
C LYS A 22 8.33 -14.15 2.87
N LEU A 23 8.33 -14.84 1.75
CA LEU A 23 7.12 -15.47 1.23
C LEU A 23 6.47 -16.42 2.24
N GLU A 24 7.27 -17.19 2.97
CA GLU A 24 6.83 -18.12 4.01
C GLU A 24 6.23 -17.45 5.25
N ASP A 25 6.61 -16.16 5.50
CA ASP A 25 6.17 -15.37 6.65
C ASP A 25 5.07 -14.37 6.28
N ALA A 26 4.69 -14.29 5.00
CA ALA A 26 3.69 -13.35 4.52
C ALA A 26 2.29 -13.70 5.08
N PRO A 27 1.62 -12.79 5.82
CA PRO A 27 0.32 -13.08 6.43
C PRO A 27 -0.81 -13.17 5.41
N SER A 28 -0.62 -12.66 4.21
CA SER A 28 -1.57 -12.69 3.10
C SER A 28 -0.89 -12.42 1.77
N ASN A 29 -1.65 -12.39 0.69
CA ASN A 29 -1.22 -11.93 -0.64
C ASN A 29 -1.62 -10.47 -0.93
N LEU A 30 -2.09 -9.72 0.07
CA LEU A 30 -2.50 -8.32 -0.08
C LEU A 30 -1.32 -7.40 0.17
N ALA A 31 -0.78 -6.84 -0.89
CA ALA A 31 0.28 -5.86 -0.84
C ALA A 31 -0.29 -4.45 -0.63
N VAL A 32 0.38 -3.66 0.20
CA VAL A 32 0.08 -2.23 0.34
C VAL A 32 0.50 -1.51 -0.94
N PHE A 33 -0.35 -0.65 -1.45
CA PHE A 33 -0.14 0.03 -2.71
C PHE A 33 -0.44 1.53 -2.63
N GLY A 34 0.55 2.30 -2.90
CA GLY A 34 0.66 3.67 -3.34
C GLY A 34 -0.20 4.80 -2.77
N ARG A 35 -1.34 4.57 -2.12
CA ARG A 35 -2.20 5.65 -1.62
C ARG A 35 -2.65 5.40 -0.19
N TYR A 36 -2.51 6.45 0.63
CA TYR A 36 -2.83 6.41 2.04
C TYR A 36 -3.66 7.63 2.43
N LEU A 37 -4.72 7.41 3.20
CA LEU A 37 -5.40 8.43 3.96
C LEU A 37 -5.04 8.22 5.43
N LEU A 38 -4.26 9.11 5.99
CA LEU A 38 -3.63 8.95 7.30
C LEU A 38 -4.10 10.03 8.27
N SER A 39 -4.24 9.64 9.54
CA SER A 39 -4.47 10.59 10.62
C SER A 39 -3.18 11.38 10.96
N ALA A 40 -3.32 12.53 11.62
CA ALA A 40 -2.18 13.30 12.12
C ALA A 40 -1.31 12.48 13.09
N ARG A 41 -1.90 11.50 13.78
CA ARG A 41 -1.19 10.63 14.72
C ARG A 41 -0.05 9.84 14.06
N VAL A 42 -0.21 9.42 12.80
CA VAL A 42 0.85 8.74 12.04
C VAL A 42 2.08 9.65 11.89
N MET A 43 1.87 10.95 11.66
CA MET A 43 2.99 11.91 11.54
C MET A 43 3.73 12.11 12.86
N GLU A 44 3.01 12.10 13.98
CA GLU A 44 3.63 12.17 15.32
C GLU A 44 4.46 10.90 15.59
N LEU A 45 3.97 9.73 15.24
CA LEU A 45 4.70 8.47 15.38
C LEU A 45 5.94 8.43 14.49
N LEU A 46 5.86 8.92 13.26
CA LEU A 46 7.01 9.03 12.35
C LEU A 46 8.08 9.99 12.91
N ALA A 47 7.68 11.11 13.52
CA ALA A 47 8.62 12.06 14.13
C ALA A 47 9.41 11.46 15.30
N GLN A 48 8.85 10.46 15.98
CA GLN A 48 9.48 9.75 17.10
C GLN A 48 10.14 8.42 16.70
N ALA A 49 9.92 7.97 15.44
CA ALA A 49 10.43 6.71 14.96
C ALA A 49 11.96 6.70 14.90
N LYS A 50 12.54 5.54 15.18
CA LYS A 50 13.97 5.29 15.00
C LYS A 50 14.17 4.45 13.75
N PRO A 51 15.31 4.63 13.05
CA PRO A 51 15.65 3.77 11.94
C PRO A 51 15.62 2.29 12.34
N THR A 52 15.00 1.48 11.51
CA THR A 52 14.93 0.02 11.64
C THR A 52 15.89 -0.66 10.67
N THR A 53 15.57 -1.85 10.22
CA THR A 53 16.39 -2.61 9.28
C THR A 53 16.72 -1.79 8.03
N GLY A 54 18.00 -1.66 7.72
CA GLY A 54 18.49 -0.85 6.58
C GLY A 54 18.80 0.62 6.89
N GLY A 55 18.57 1.08 8.15
CA GLY A 55 18.87 2.45 8.56
C GLY A 55 17.83 3.49 8.13
N GLU A 56 16.69 3.06 7.62
CA GLU A 56 15.59 3.91 7.18
C GLU A 56 14.43 3.88 8.18
N ILE A 57 13.67 4.98 8.24
CA ILE A 57 12.39 5.05 8.94
C ILE A 57 11.32 4.55 7.98
N GLN A 58 10.66 3.44 8.33
CA GLN A 58 9.63 2.83 7.50
C GLN A 58 8.24 3.35 7.87
N LEU A 59 7.49 3.80 6.85
CA LEU A 59 6.09 4.19 7.02
C LEU A 59 5.26 3.01 7.56
N THR A 60 5.52 1.81 7.10
CA THR A 60 4.83 0.58 7.50
C THR A 60 4.88 0.34 9.00
N ASP A 61 6.03 0.63 9.64
CA ASP A 61 6.18 0.49 11.09
C ASP A 61 5.31 1.49 11.86
N ALA A 62 5.20 2.73 11.35
CA ALA A 62 4.33 3.74 11.95
C ALA A 62 2.85 3.40 11.76
N LEU A 63 2.47 2.82 10.62
CA LEU A 63 1.11 2.35 10.36
C LEU A 63 0.75 1.16 11.28
N ASP A 64 1.67 0.23 11.48
CA ASP A 64 1.46 -0.88 12.42
C ASP A 64 1.36 -0.40 13.87
N ALA A 65 2.11 0.64 14.23
CA ALA A 65 2.01 1.26 15.55
C ALA A 65 0.66 1.96 15.78
N VAL A 66 0.16 2.70 14.79
CA VAL A 66 -1.13 3.42 14.92
C VAL A 66 -2.32 2.46 15.01
N LEU A 67 -2.21 1.25 14.48
CA LEU A 67 -3.26 0.21 14.61
C LEU A 67 -3.57 -0.18 16.06
N LYS A 68 -2.67 0.11 17.01
CA LYS A 68 -2.91 -0.08 18.45
C LYS A 68 -3.84 0.97 19.05
N GLU A 69 -4.03 2.07 18.36
CA GLU A 69 -4.78 3.25 18.83
C GLU A 69 -6.00 3.54 17.94
N GLU A 70 -5.92 3.24 16.65
CA GLU A 70 -6.93 3.58 15.64
C GLU A 70 -7.26 2.38 14.76
N GLU A 71 -8.49 2.30 14.27
CA GLU A 71 -8.85 1.32 13.25
C GLU A 71 -8.36 1.78 11.87
N MET A 72 -7.93 0.82 11.06
CA MET A 72 -7.48 1.05 9.69
C MET A 72 -8.20 0.09 8.74
N TYR A 73 -8.56 0.61 7.58
CA TYR A 73 -9.20 -0.16 6.53
C TYR A 73 -8.37 -0.11 5.25
N ALA A 74 -8.35 -1.19 4.52
CA ALA A 74 -7.74 -1.29 3.20
C ALA A 74 -8.81 -1.51 2.14
N LEU A 75 -8.72 -0.74 1.07
CA LEU A 75 -9.52 -0.95 -0.13
C LEU A 75 -8.71 -1.75 -1.14
N VAL A 76 -9.21 -2.90 -1.54
CA VAL A 76 -8.59 -3.72 -2.58
C VAL A 76 -8.92 -3.14 -3.95
N ILE A 77 -7.92 -2.86 -4.74
CA ILE A 77 -8.07 -2.37 -6.11
C ILE A 77 -7.86 -3.50 -7.12
N ASP A 78 -8.42 -3.35 -8.30
CA ASP A 78 -8.14 -4.27 -9.40
C ASP A 78 -6.62 -4.22 -9.71
N PRO A 79 -5.94 -5.38 -9.81
CA PRO A 79 -4.52 -5.42 -10.20
C PRO A 79 -4.22 -4.69 -11.51
N ALA A 80 -5.19 -4.60 -12.43
CA ALA A 80 -5.06 -3.85 -13.66
C ALA A 80 -4.96 -2.32 -13.47
N ASP A 81 -5.34 -1.81 -12.29
CA ASP A 81 -5.27 -0.38 -11.95
C ASP A 81 -4.06 -0.05 -11.06
N GLY A 82 -3.26 -1.06 -10.72
CA GLY A 82 -2.01 -0.90 -9.99
C GLY A 82 -0.80 -0.87 -10.92
N PHE A 83 0.01 0.18 -10.83
CA PHE A 83 1.21 0.33 -11.64
C PHE A 83 2.44 0.54 -10.75
N ASP A 84 3.46 -0.28 -10.94
CA ASP A 84 4.79 -0.06 -10.37
C ASP A 84 5.68 0.54 -11.45
N THR A 85 6.22 1.72 -11.19
CA THR A 85 7.07 2.47 -12.12
C THR A 85 8.53 2.50 -11.67
N GLY A 86 8.95 1.52 -10.89
CA GLY A 86 10.29 1.45 -10.30
C GLY A 86 11.43 1.14 -11.27
N THR A 87 11.14 0.73 -12.50
CA THR A 87 12.13 0.52 -13.55
C THR A 87 11.79 1.33 -14.80
N PRO A 88 12.80 1.65 -15.68
CA PRO A 88 12.53 2.33 -16.95
C PRO A 88 11.51 1.59 -17.82
N GLU A 89 11.58 0.27 -17.86
CA GLU A 89 10.66 -0.57 -18.62
C GLU A 89 9.23 -0.47 -18.10
N SER A 90 9.03 -0.67 -16.81
CA SER A 90 7.69 -0.59 -16.19
C SER A 90 7.10 0.82 -16.24
N TRP A 91 7.94 1.85 -16.18
CA TRP A 91 7.53 3.23 -16.38
C TRP A 91 7.02 3.48 -17.80
N LEU A 92 7.75 3.01 -18.81
CA LEU A 92 7.36 3.15 -20.23
C LEU A 92 6.07 2.37 -20.53
N GLU A 93 5.97 1.14 -20.05
CA GLU A 93 4.78 0.31 -20.20
C GLU A 93 3.55 0.97 -19.57
N THR A 94 3.68 1.49 -18.35
CA THR A 94 2.61 2.23 -17.65
C THR A 94 2.14 3.42 -18.46
N ASN A 95 3.06 4.23 -19.01
CA ASN A 95 2.70 5.38 -19.85
C ASN A 95 1.93 4.94 -21.10
N ASN A 96 2.34 3.86 -21.74
CA ASN A 96 1.67 3.34 -22.93
C ASN A 96 0.24 2.87 -22.60
N ILE A 97 0.06 2.14 -21.51
CA ILE A 97 -1.27 1.67 -21.06
C ILE A 97 -2.18 2.86 -20.75
N LEU A 98 -1.71 3.84 -19.97
CA LEU A 98 -2.49 5.01 -19.60
C LEU A 98 -2.83 5.90 -20.81
N TYR A 99 -1.89 6.04 -21.75
CA TYR A 99 -2.15 6.75 -22.99
C TYR A 99 -3.25 6.07 -23.82
N GLN A 100 -3.19 4.75 -23.97
CA GLN A 100 -4.20 3.99 -24.69
C GLN A 100 -5.59 4.12 -24.04
N ARG A 101 -5.67 3.96 -22.72
CA ARG A 101 -6.93 4.15 -21.96
C ARG A 101 -7.54 5.55 -22.19
N LYS A 102 -6.70 6.59 -22.17
CA LYS A 102 -7.15 7.97 -22.44
C LYS A 102 -7.68 8.13 -23.86
N LYS A 103 -7.00 7.54 -24.85
CA LYS A 103 -7.41 7.56 -26.25
C LYS A 103 -8.77 6.88 -26.45
N ASP A 104 -8.94 5.69 -25.86
CA ASP A 104 -10.18 4.92 -25.95
C ASP A 104 -11.34 5.66 -25.27
N ALA A 105 -11.13 6.30 -24.13
CA ALA A 105 -12.13 7.13 -23.44
C ALA A 105 -12.54 8.37 -24.26
N SER A 106 -11.61 8.95 -25.02
CA SER A 106 -11.86 10.14 -25.88
C SER A 106 -12.57 9.77 -27.21
N SER A 107 -12.61 8.50 -27.56
CA SER A 107 -13.26 8.00 -28.79
C SER A 107 -14.75 7.64 -28.58
N LYS A 108 -15.27 7.81 -27.37
CA LYS A 108 -16.68 7.55 -27.00
C LYS A 108 -17.51 8.87 -26.97
#